data_866ce3c5bdf5216fe5bdcc603e8e4617
#
_entry.id   866ce3c5bdf5216fe5bdcc603e8e4617
#
_cell.length_a   1.000
_cell.length_b   1.000
_cell.length_c   1.000
_cell.angle_alpha   90.00
_cell.angle_beta   90.00
_cell.angle_gamma   90.00
#
_symmetry.space_group_name_H-M   'P 1'
#
loop_
_entity.id
_entity.type
_entity.pdbx_description
1 polymer ?
#
loop_
_entity_poly.entity_id
_entity_poly.type
_entity_poly.pdbx_seq_one_letter_code
_entity_poly.pdbx_strand_id
1 'polypeptide(L)'
;MSKFEELKSKVETYEILKSVADDYRKSIELIDREKEYFKVEGITYSARGDSRQLPLNHIYAPIPYTVIRDGLQAALTKMEAQMLEMEKELKEWIS
;
A
#
# COMPACT_ATOMS: atom_id res chain seq x y z
N MET A 1 10.51 -13.96 -24.58
CA MET A 1 11.39 -13.42 -23.53
C MET A 1 12.32 -14.49 -23.01
N SER A 2 13.57 -14.16 -22.74
CA SER A 2 14.49 -15.08 -22.10
C SER A 2 14.13 -15.27 -20.62
N LYS A 3 14.55 -16.38 -20.04
CA LYS A 3 14.36 -16.64 -18.60
C LYS A 3 15.01 -15.56 -17.75
N PHE A 4 16.14 -15.03 -18.19
CA PHE A 4 16.83 -13.96 -17.50
C PHE A 4 15.99 -12.68 -17.43
N GLU A 5 15.36 -12.31 -18.54
CA GLU A 5 14.48 -11.13 -18.58
C GLU A 5 13.26 -11.30 -17.71
N GLU A 6 12.66 -12.49 -17.69
CA GLU A 6 11.54 -12.79 -16.80
C GLU A 6 11.94 -12.66 -15.33
N LEU A 7 13.10 -13.21 -14.98
CA LEU A 7 13.62 -13.14 -13.61
C LEU A 7 13.86 -11.69 -13.20
N LYS A 8 14.50 -10.91 -14.09
CA LYS A 8 14.78 -9.50 -13.84
C LYS A 8 13.49 -8.72 -13.61
N SER A 9 12.47 -8.96 -14.42
CA SER A 9 11.16 -8.31 -14.28
C SER A 9 10.51 -8.66 -12.96
N LYS A 10 10.57 -9.91 -12.52
CA LYS A 10 10.04 -10.36 -11.24
C LYS A 10 10.74 -9.71 -10.06
N VAL A 11 12.06 -9.62 -10.12
CA VAL A 11 12.86 -8.97 -9.07
C VAL A 11 12.51 -7.49 -8.97
N GLU A 12 12.39 -6.80 -10.10
CA GLU A 12 12.02 -5.38 -10.12
C GLU A 12 10.62 -5.16 -9.51
N THR A 13 9.67 -6.01 -9.88
CA THR A 13 8.31 -5.93 -9.32
C THR A 13 8.30 -6.18 -7.82
N TYR A 14 9.08 -7.15 -7.36
CA TYR A 14 9.23 -7.46 -5.94
C TYR A 14 9.80 -6.26 -5.17
N GLU A 15 10.83 -5.61 -5.71
CA GLU A 15 11.45 -4.46 -5.06
C GLU A 15 10.49 -3.27 -4.95
N ILE A 16 9.70 -3.03 -5.99
CA ILE A 16 8.68 -1.98 -5.97
C ILE A 16 7.63 -2.29 -4.89
N LEU A 17 7.15 -3.52 -4.88
CA LEU A 17 6.14 -3.95 -3.91
C LEU A 17 6.67 -3.83 -2.47
N LYS A 18 7.92 -4.21 -2.25
CA LYS A 18 8.59 -4.09 -0.95
C LYS A 18 8.66 -2.62 -0.50
N SER A 19 9.02 -1.73 -1.40
CA SER A 19 9.08 -0.29 -1.11
C SER A 19 7.71 0.26 -0.72
N VAL A 20 6.68 -0.11 -1.47
CA VAL A 20 5.30 0.33 -1.18
C VAL A 20 4.84 -0.23 0.17
N ALA A 21 5.15 -1.50 0.45
CA ALA A 21 4.81 -2.11 1.74
C ALA A 21 5.48 -1.39 2.91
N ASP A 22 6.75 -0.99 2.74
CA ASP A 22 7.46 -0.23 3.78
C ASP A 22 6.80 1.13 4.02
N ASP A 23 6.34 1.80 2.97
CA ASP A 23 5.61 3.07 3.11
C ASP A 23 4.30 2.88 3.86
N TYR A 24 3.61 1.78 3.61
CA TYR A 24 2.37 1.45 4.33
C TYR A 24 2.64 1.19 5.82
N ARG A 25 3.72 0.46 6.14
CA ARG A 25 4.11 0.21 7.54
C ARG A 25 4.42 1.51 8.27
N LYS A 26 5.17 2.39 7.64
CA LYS A 26 5.50 3.70 8.21
C LYS A 26 4.26 4.55 8.43
N SER A 27 3.32 4.50 7.49
CA SER A 27 2.06 5.22 7.61
C SER A 27 1.23 4.70 8.78
N ILE A 28 1.15 3.38 8.95
CA ILE A 28 0.45 2.77 10.07
C ILE A 28 1.10 3.16 11.40
N GLU A 29 2.43 3.14 11.47
CA GLU A 29 3.17 3.57 12.67
C GLU A 29 2.88 5.01 13.02
N LEU A 30 2.83 5.89 12.02
CA LEU A 30 2.50 7.29 12.22
C LEU A 30 1.09 7.46 12.78
N ILE A 31 0.12 6.75 12.20
CA ILE A 31 -1.28 6.80 12.66
C ILE A 31 -1.38 6.30 14.10
N ASP A 32 -0.73 5.20 14.43
CA ASP A 32 -0.76 4.63 15.78
C ASP A 32 -0.13 5.56 16.82
N ARG A 33 0.92 6.29 16.41
CA ARG A 33 1.60 7.25 17.28
C ARG A 33 0.75 8.51 17.52
N GLU A 34 0.06 8.97 16.47
CA GLU A 34 -0.67 10.24 16.49
C GLU A 34 -2.19 10.06 16.60
N LYS A 35 -2.65 8.89 16.93
CA LYS A 35 -4.08 8.50 16.84
C LYS A 35 -5.08 9.50 17.41
N GLU A 36 -4.75 10.17 18.52
CA GLU A 36 -5.63 11.15 19.14
C GLU A 36 -5.72 12.46 18.36
N TYR A 37 -4.67 12.76 17.60
CA TYR A 37 -4.55 14.01 16.84
C TYR A 37 -4.66 13.81 15.34
N PHE A 38 -4.73 12.55 14.90
CA PHE A 38 -4.77 12.22 13.49
C PHE A 38 -6.14 12.53 12.91
N LYS A 39 -6.17 13.41 11.90
CA LYS A 39 -7.40 13.79 11.22
C LYS A 39 -7.21 13.69 9.73
N VAL A 40 -8.20 13.11 9.05
CA VAL A 40 -8.25 13.09 7.59
C VAL A 40 -9.32 14.09 7.17
N GLU A 41 -8.89 15.18 6.55
CA GLU A 41 -9.77 16.28 6.16
C GLU A 41 -10.29 16.13 4.73
N GLY A 42 -9.71 15.25 3.95
CA GLY A 42 -10.17 14.98 2.60
C GLY A 42 -9.43 13.83 1.97
N ILE A 43 -10.03 13.23 0.97
CA ILE A 43 -9.42 12.14 0.21
C ILE A 43 -9.40 12.55 -1.25
N THR A 44 -8.21 12.55 -1.84
CA THR A 44 -8.01 12.86 -3.24
C THR A 44 -8.06 11.56 -4.06
N TYR A 45 -8.73 11.59 -5.18
CA TYR A 45 -8.76 10.45 -6.09
C TYR A 45 -8.44 10.91 -7.51
N SER A 46 -8.00 9.97 -8.33
CA SER A 46 -7.78 10.21 -9.75
C SER A 46 -8.69 9.30 -10.55
N ALA A 47 -9.47 9.91 -11.43
CA ALA A 47 -10.36 9.17 -12.31
C ALA A 47 -10.37 9.84 -13.69
N ARG A 48 -10.21 9.05 -14.73
CA ARG A 48 -10.20 9.52 -16.13
C ARG A 48 -9.18 10.63 -16.37
N GLY A 49 -8.02 10.56 -15.71
CA GLY A 49 -6.95 11.54 -15.86
C GLY A 49 -7.11 12.80 -15.01
N ASP A 50 -8.22 12.97 -14.34
CA ASP A 50 -8.47 14.13 -13.48
C ASP A 50 -8.21 13.78 -12.01
N SER A 51 -7.66 14.75 -11.29
CA SER A 51 -7.47 14.63 -9.84
C SER A 51 -8.55 15.46 -9.15
N ARG A 52 -9.32 14.82 -8.28
CA ARG A 52 -10.43 15.45 -7.56
C ARG A 52 -10.47 14.95 -6.12
N GLN A 53 -11.26 15.64 -5.29
CA GLN A 53 -11.51 15.22 -3.92
C GLN A 53 -12.84 14.48 -3.84
N LEU A 54 -12.91 13.45 -3.02
CA LEU A 54 -14.17 12.81 -2.71
C LEU A 54 -15.07 13.81 -1.95
N PRO A 55 -16.40 13.80 -2.20
CA PRO A 55 -17.30 14.76 -1.56
C PRO A 55 -17.58 14.41 -0.08
N LEU A 56 -16.52 14.33 0.72
CA LEU A 56 -16.58 14.02 2.15
C LEU A 56 -16.49 15.26 3.02
N ASN A 57 -16.33 16.42 2.39
CA ASN A 57 -16.17 17.70 3.09
C ASN A 57 -17.43 18.18 3.82
N HIS A 58 -18.55 17.49 3.64
CA HIS A 58 -19.81 17.80 4.35
C HIS A 58 -19.99 16.99 5.61
N ILE A 59 -19.05 16.13 5.93
CA ILE A 59 -19.11 15.31 7.13
C ILE A 59 -18.65 16.16 8.31
N TYR A 60 -19.54 16.37 9.28
CA TYR A 60 -19.23 17.14 10.48
C TYR A 60 -18.31 16.41 11.44
N ALA A 61 -18.14 15.11 11.26
CA ALA A 61 -17.20 14.31 12.03
C ALA A 61 -16.04 13.89 11.14
N PRO A 62 -14.79 14.00 11.60
CA PRO A 62 -13.64 13.52 10.82
C PRO A 62 -13.72 12.00 10.66
N ILE A 63 -13.12 11.51 9.57
CA ILE A 63 -13.04 10.07 9.36
C ILE A 63 -12.22 9.47 10.51
N PRO A 64 -12.72 8.45 11.22
CA PRO A 64 -11.97 7.84 12.30
C PRO A 64 -10.63 7.31 11.80
N TYR A 65 -9.56 7.54 12.56
CA TYR A 65 -8.23 7.04 12.19
C TYR A 65 -8.22 5.53 11.99
N THR A 66 -9.07 4.80 12.73
CA THR A 66 -9.17 3.35 12.64
C THR A 66 -9.58 2.87 11.25
N VAL A 67 -10.47 3.61 10.58
CA VAL A 67 -10.90 3.27 9.21
C VAL A 67 -9.70 3.32 8.24
N ILE A 68 -8.91 4.38 8.34
CA ILE A 68 -7.72 4.55 7.50
C ILE A 68 -6.67 3.49 7.85
N ARG A 69 -6.41 3.30 9.13
CA ARG A 69 -5.43 2.32 9.60
C ARG A 69 -5.79 0.91 9.15
N ASP A 70 -7.05 0.52 9.33
CA ASP A 70 -7.50 -0.83 8.96
C ASP A 70 -7.43 -1.04 7.45
N GLY A 71 -7.74 -0.02 6.66
CA GLY A 71 -7.61 -0.07 5.21
C GLY A 71 -6.16 -0.26 4.77
N LEU A 72 -5.24 0.48 5.38
CA LEU A 72 -3.81 0.34 5.11
C LEU A 72 -3.31 -1.04 5.53
N GLN A 73 -3.74 -1.53 6.69
CA GLN A 73 -3.34 -2.85 7.18
C GLN A 73 -3.84 -3.96 6.25
N ALA A 74 -5.08 -3.87 5.78
CA ALA A 74 -5.64 -4.85 4.84
C ALA A 74 -4.84 -4.89 3.54
N ALA A 75 -4.49 -3.72 2.99
CA ALA A 75 -3.66 -3.62 1.79
C ALA A 75 -2.25 -4.19 2.04
N LEU A 76 -1.65 -3.87 3.18
CA LEU A 76 -0.33 -4.36 3.55
C LEU A 76 -0.32 -5.89 3.65
N THR A 77 -1.34 -6.47 4.26
CA THR A 77 -1.47 -7.93 4.39
C THR A 77 -1.49 -8.61 3.02
N LYS A 78 -2.21 -8.03 2.06
CA LYS A 78 -2.24 -8.54 0.67
C LYS A 78 -0.87 -8.43 0.01
N MET A 79 -0.18 -7.31 0.21
CA MET A 79 1.16 -7.10 -0.35
C MET A 79 2.15 -8.12 0.22
N GLU A 80 2.10 -8.36 1.52
CA GLU A 80 2.97 -9.33 2.18
C GLU A 80 2.73 -10.75 1.66
N ALA A 81 1.47 -11.11 1.42
CA ALA A 81 1.13 -12.41 0.83
C ALA A 81 1.68 -12.54 -0.58
N GLN A 82 1.57 -11.49 -1.41
CA GLN A 82 2.15 -11.48 -2.76
C GLN A 82 3.66 -11.59 -2.71
N MET A 83 4.30 -10.85 -1.80
CA MET A 83 5.76 -10.90 -1.63
C MET A 83 6.22 -12.29 -1.25
N LEU A 84 5.49 -12.98 -0.37
CA LEU A 84 5.81 -14.34 0.03
C LEU A 84 5.74 -15.31 -1.15
N GLU A 85 4.72 -15.19 -1.99
CA GLU A 85 4.60 -16.00 -3.20
C GLU A 85 5.72 -15.72 -4.19
N MET A 86 6.09 -14.45 -4.36
CA MET A 86 7.19 -14.06 -5.23
C MET A 86 8.53 -14.58 -4.71
N GLU A 87 8.72 -14.56 -3.39
CA GLU A 87 9.93 -15.11 -2.77
C GLU A 87 10.05 -16.61 -3.02
N LYS A 88 8.95 -17.34 -2.96
CA LYS A 88 8.94 -18.77 -3.30
C LYS A 88 9.31 -19.02 -4.75
N GLU A 89 8.76 -18.25 -5.69
CA GLU A 89 9.09 -18.34 -7.10
C GLU A 89 10.56 -18.05 -7.35
N LEU A 90 11.11 -16.99 -6.72
CA LEU A 90 12.52 -16.63 -6.88
C LEU A 90 13.45 -17.72 -6.34
N LYS A 91 13.10 -18.36 -5.23
CA LYS A 91 13.88 -19.48 -4.69
C LYS A 91 13.89 -20.67 -5.64
N GLU A 92 12.78 -20.97 -6.28
CA GLU A 92 12.70 -22.05 -7.28
C GLU A 92 13.59 -21.75 -8.49
N TRP A 93 13.71 -20.48 -8.88
CA TRP A 93 14.58 -20.08 -9.99
C TRP A 93 16.07 -20.20 -9.67
N ILE A 94 16.43 -20.03 -8.41
CA ILE A 94 17.83 -20.04 -7.95
C ILE A 94 18.31 -21.45 -7.64
N SER A 95 17.44 -22.32 -7.21
CA SER A 95 17.75 -23.69 -6.80
C SER A 95 18.00 -24.67 -7.98
#